data_4e3c1e23fd7aabb69e026fdd77b0e4eb
#
_entry.id   4e3c1e23fd7aabb69e026fdd77b0e4eb
#
_cell.length_a   1.000
_cell.length_b   1.000
_cell.length_c   1.000
_cell.angle_alpha   90.00
_cell.angle_beta   90.00
_cell.angle_gamma   90.00
#
_symmetry.space_group_name_H-M   'P 1'
#
loop_
_entity.id
_entity.type
_entity.pdbx_description
1 polymer ?
#
loop_
_entity_poly.entity_id
_entity_poly.type
_entity_poly.pdbx_seq_one_letter_code
_entity_poly.pdbx_strand_id
1 'polypeptide(L)'
;MAASGCVATMREESLSVRPPGARIYVAGHRGLVGSAILKRLEVLGYRNLVVRTHAELDLTDQAATRAFFAAERPEFVFLAAAKVGGIGANSARPAEFLYDNIAIAMNVIEAARESGVRKLLNLGSSCIYPRLAPQPLTEDALLTGPLEPT
;
A
#
# COMPACT_ATOMS: atom_id res chain seq x y z
N MET A 1 19.14 -32.20 10.89
CA MET A 1 18.40 -32.21 9.62
C MET A 1 16.91 -32.14 9.95
N ALA A 2 16.26 -31.03 9.77
CA ALA A 2 14.82 -30.84 9.54
C ALA A 2 14.38 -29.42 9.96
N ALA A 3 14.66 -28.44 9.14
CA ALA A 3 14.09 -27.10 9.30
C ALA A 3 13.70 -26.46 7.94
N SER A 4 13.71 -27.21 6.83
CA SER A 4 13.48 -26.66 5.49
C SER A 4 12.02 -26.80 4.98
N GLY A 5 11.16 -27.51 5.69
CA GLY A 5 9.79 -27.80 5.21
C GLY A 5 8.70 -26.81 5.63
N CYS A 6 8.90 -26.03 6.70
CA CYS A 6 7.84 -25.21 7.29
C CYS A 6 7.65 -23.84 6.62
N VAL A 7 8.69 -23.30 5.99
CA VAL A 7 8.64 -21.95 5.39
C VAL A 7 8.01 -21.93 4.00
N ALA A 8 8.11 -23.02 3.25
CA ALA A 8 7.52 -23.13 1.91
C ALA A 8 6.00 -23.28 1.94
N THR A 9 5.46 -24.05 2.90
CA THR A 9 4.01 -24.31 3.03
C THR A 9 3.22 -23.08 3.46
N MET A 10 3.79 -22.23 4.32
CA MET A 10 3.12 -20.97 4.75
C MET A 10 3.03 -19.92 3.64
N ARG A 11 3.88 -19.97 2.60
CA ARG A 11 3.83 -19.04 1.47
C ARG A 11 2.73 -19.36 0.47
N GLU A 12 2.39 -20.60 0.26
CA GLU A 12 1.34 -20.99 -0.69
C GLU A 12 -0.06 -20.83 -0.11
N GLU A 13 -0.28 -21.17 1.14
CA GLU A 13 -1.59 -21.01 1.80
C GLU A 13 -1.99 -19.54 1.98
N SER A 14 -1.06 -18.61 2.21
CA SER A 14 -1.38 -17.19 2.35
C SER A 14 -1.79 -16.53 1.03
N LEU A 15 -1.45 -17.10 -0.12
CA LEU A 15 -1.82 -16.62 -1.45
C LEU A 15 -3.17 -17.18 -1.95
N SER A 16 -3.65 -18.30 -1.38
CA SER A 16 -4.88 -18.98 -1.81
C SER A 16 -6.17 -18.45 -1.19
N VAL A 17 -6.11 -17.48 -0.28
CA VAL A 17 -7.26 -17.06 0.57
C VAL A 17 -8.16 -16.00 -0.07
N ARG A 18 -7.93 -15.61 -1.32
CA ARG A 18 -8.77 -14.60 -1.99
C ARG A 18 -9.68 -15.27 -3.00
N PRO A 19 -11.02 -15.16 -2.87
CA PRO A 19 -11.93 -15.71 -3.88
C PRO A 19 -11.62 -15.05 -5.23
N PRO A 20 -11.63 -15.80 -6.35
CA PRO A 20 -11.31 -15.27 -7.69
C PRO A 20 -12.18 -14.09 -8.13
N GLY A 21 -13.38 -13.98 -7.58
CA GLY A 21 -14.32 -12.89 -7.85
C GLY A 21 -14.19 -11.68 -6.93
N ALA A 22 -13.27 -11.69 -5.97
CA ALA A 22 -13.12 -10.60 -5.01
C ALA A 22 -12.83 -9.26 -5.70
N ARG A 23 -13.50 -8.21 -5.25
CA ARG A 23 -13.28 -6.85 -5.74
C ARG A 23 -12.06 -6.23 -5.09
N ILE A 24 -11.05 -5.93 -5.90
CA ILE A 24 -9.74 -5.47 -5.43
C ILE A 24 -9.45 -4.08 -5.98
N TYR A 25 -9.23 -3.11 -5.10
CA TYR A 25 -8.79 -1.78 -5.46
C TYR A 25 -7.27 -1.66 -5.38
N VAL A 26 -6.65 -1.18 -6.46
CA VAL A 26 -5.21 -0.89 -6.52
C VAL A 26 -5.02 0.62 -6.71
N ALA A 27 -4.83 1.32 -5.58
CA ALA A 27 -4.48 2.74 -5.59
C ALA A 27 -3.04 2.93 -6.05
N GLY A 28 -2.80 3.87 -6.98
CA GLY A 28 -1.47 4.11 -7.52
C GLY A 28 -1.03 3.10 -8.61
N HIS A 29 -1.98 2.50 -9.31
CA HIS A 29 -1.76 1.48 -10.35
C HIS A 29 -0.83 1.90 -11.51
N ARG A 30 -0.57 3.20 -11.70
CA ARG A 30 0.38 3.72 -12.72
C ARG A 30 1.81 3.87 -12.20
N GLY A 31 2.01 3.78 -10.88
CA GLY A 31 3.34 3.81 -10.26
C GLY A 31 4.09 2.48 -10.43
N LEU A 32 5.39 2.47 -10.11
CA LEU A 32 6.25 1.30 -10.22
C LEU A 32 5.67 0.08 -9.49
N VAL A 33 5.36 0.23 -8.23
CA VAL A 33 4.86 -0.88 -7.39
C VAL A 33 3.41 -1.21 -7.71
N GLY A 34 2.54 -0.20 -7.84
CA GLY A 34 1.12 -0.40 -8.14
C GLY A 34 0.88 -1.11 -9.47
N SER A 35 1.65 -0.79 -10.51
CA SER A 35 1.55 -1.46 -11.81
C SER A 35 2.01 -2.93 -11.75
N ALA A 36 3.06 -3.21 -10.98
CA ALA A 36 3.54 -4.58 -10.77
C ALA A 36 2.51 -5.43 -10.00
N ILE A 37 1.88 -4.85 -8.97
CA ILE A 37 0.79 -5.50 -8.22
C ILE A 37 -0.39 -5.79 -9.15
N LEU A 38 -0.84 -4.80 -9.92
CA LEU A 38 -1.96 -4.96 -10.85
C LEU A 38 -1.69 -6.09 -11.85
N LYS A 39 -0.55 -6.04 -12.53
CA LYS A 39 -0.14 -7.09 -13.47
C LYS A 39 -0.07 -8.48 -12.82
N ARG A 40 0.43 -8.56 -11.59
CA ARG A 40 0.49 -9.84 -10.87
C ARG A 40 -0.90 -10.38 -10.54
N LEU A 41 -1.83 -9.53 -10.14
CA LEU A 41 -3.22 -9.91 -9.90
C LEU A 41 -3.90 -10.42 -11.17
N GLU A 42 -3.68 -9.76 -12.30
CA GLU A 42 -4.19 -10.21 -13.62
C GLU A 42 -3.66 -11.60 -14.00
N VAL A 43 -2.36 -11.82 -13.84
CA VAL A 43 -1.71 -13.13 -14.10
C VAL A 43 -2.27 -14.22 -13.18
N LEU A 44 -2.61 -13.86 -11.93
CA LEU A 44 -3.23 -14.79 -10.97
C LEU A 44 -4.73 -15.03 -11.24
N GLY A 45 -5.29 -14.43 -12.29
CA GLY A 45 -6.67 -14.67 -12.72
C GLY A 45 -7.73 -13.80 -12.05
N TYR A 46 -7.34 -12.80 -11.25
CA TYR A 46 -8.29 -11.83 -10.71
C TYR A 46 -8.84 -10.94 -11.83
N ARG A 47 -10.16 -10.78 -11.91
CA ARG A 47 -10.84 -10.04 -12.97
C ARG A 47 -11.60 -8.81 -12.48
N ASN A 48 -11.93 -8.77 -11.20
CA ASN A 48 -12.69 -7.67 -10.60
C ASN A 48 -11.72 -6.64 -9.96
N LEU A 49 -10.86 -6.06 -10.82
CA LEU A 49 -9.83 -5.11 -10.43
C LEU A 49 -10.33 -3.67 -10.65
N VAL A 50 -10.31 -2.86 -9.62
CA VAL A 50 -10.71 -1.46 -9.64
C VAL A 50 -9.46 -0.60 -9.59
N VAL A 51 -9.36 0.37 -10.47
CA VAL A 51 -8.28 1.36 -10.51
C VAL A 51 -8.86 2.75 -10.80
N ARG A 52 -8.20 3.79 -10.30
CA ARG A 52 -8.50 5.19 -10.62
C ARG A 52 -7.20 5.96 -10.77
N THR A 53 -7.15 6.83 -11.74
CA THR A 53 -6.06 7.79 -11.87
C THR A 53 -6.26 8.93 -10.87
N HIS A 54 -5.21 9.71 -10.60
CA HIS A 54 -5.33 10.90 -9.73
C HIS A 54 -6.37 11.91 -10.25
N ALA A 55 -6.49 12.05 -11.56
CA ALA A 55 -7.49 12.94 -12.17
C ALA A 55 -8.94 12.45 -11.99
N GLU A 56 -9.14 11.14 -11.86
CA GLU A 56 -10.47 10.54 -11.61
C GLU A 56 -10.82 10.46 -10.11
N LEU A 57 -9.80 10.35 -9.27
CA LEU A 57 -9.95 10.27 -7.82
C LEU A 57 -8.69 10.82 -7.13
N ASP A 58 -8.83 12.02 -6.58
CA ASP A 58 -7.84 12.59 -5.68
C ASP A 58 -8.04 12.03 -4.27
N LEU A 59 -7.10 11.20 -3.83
CA LEU A 59 -7.17 10.55 -2.51
C LEU A 59 -6.89 11.53 -1.35
N THR A 60 -6.43 12.76 -1.63
CA THR A 60 -6.35 13.82 -0.61
C THR A 60 -7.73 14.42 -0.30
N ASP A 61 -8.69 14.27 -1.22
CA ASP A 61 -10.09 14.65 -1.00
C ASP A 61 -10.82 13.53 -0.23
N GLN A 62 -11.14 13.82 1.03
CA GLN A 62 -11.82 12.90 1.92
C GLN A 62 -13.23 12.52 1.41
N ALA A 63 -13.99 13.52 0.94
CA ALA A 63 -15.37 13.29 0.51
C ALA A 63 -15.42 12.44 -0.76
N ALA A 64 -14.57 12.74 -1.75
CA ALA A 64 -14.43 11.96 -2.97
C ALA A 64 -13.97 10.53 -2.67
N THR A 65 -13.00 10.35 -1.76
CA THR A 65 -12.50 9.03 -1.35
C THR A 65 -13.61 8.22 -0.68
N ARG A 66 -14.36 8.79 0.26
CA ARG A 66 -15.50 8.11 0.90
C ARG A 66 -16.59 7.72 -0.09
N ALA A 67 -16.97 8.64 -0.98
CA ALA A 67 -17.96 8.36 -2.02
C ALA A 67 -17.55 7.21 -2.94
N PHE A 68 -16.27 7.18 -3.35
CA PHE A 68 -15.70 6.10 -4.14
C PHE A 68 -15.78 4.75 -3.42
N PHE A 69 -15.35 4.67 -2.17
CA PHE A 69 -15.40 3.43 -1.39
C PHE A 69 -16.83 2.95 -1.14
N ALA A 70 -17.76 3.87 -0.88
CA ALA A 70 -19.18 3.55 -0.72
C ALA A 70 -19.81 2.97 -1.99
N ALA A 71 -19.43 3.49 -3.17
CA ALA A 71 -19.93 3.04 -4.47
C ALA A 71 -19.27 1.73 -4.92
N GLU A 72 -17.94 1.65 -4.86
CA GLU A 72 -17.17 0.51 -5.37
C GLU A 72 -17.11 -0.67 -4.40
N ARG A 73 -17.20 -0.44 -3.10
CA ARG A 73 -17.18 -1.46 -2.04
C ARG A 73 -16.08 -2.52 -2.23
N PRO A 74 -14.82 -2.14 -2.34
CA PRO A 74 -13.74 -3.11 -2.52
C PRO A 74 -13.62 -4.00 -1.29
N GLU A 75 -13.37 -5.30 -1.51
CA GLU A 75 -13.09 -6.26 -0.44
C GLU A 75 -11.62 -6.21 0.00
N PHE A 76 -10.74 -5.92 -0.94
CA PHE A 76 -9.29 -5.82 -0.71
C PHE A 76 -8.75 -4.54 -1.32
N VAL A 77 -7.79 -3.94 -0.62
CA VAL A 77 -7.16 -2.68 -1.05
C VAL A 77 -5.65 -2.81 -1.00
N PHE A 78 -4.99 -2.41 -2.09
CA PHE A 78 -3.55 -2.16 -2.12
C PHE A 78 -3.35 -0.65 -2.26
N LEU A 79 -2.83 -0.03 -1.21
CA LEU A 79 -2.50 1.40 -1.21
C LEU A 79 -1.03 1.57 -1.58
N ALA A 80 -0.77 1.75 -2.88
CA ALA A 80 0.52 2.07 -3.45
C ALA A 80 0.57 3.51 -3.99
N ALA A 81 -0.47 4.30 -3.71
CA ALA A 81 -0.52 5.71 -4.06
C ALA A 81 0.15 6.54 -2.99
N ALA A 82 1.08 7.38 -3.40
CA ALA A 82 1.72 8.35 -2.55
C ALA A 82 2.24 9.52 -3.41
N LYS A 83 2.38 10.69 -2.83
CA LYS A 83 3.18 11.76 -3.41
C LYS A 83 4.65 11.41 -3.18
N VAL A 84 5.37 11.14 -4.25
CA VAL A 84 6.77 10.75 -4.22
C VAL A 84 7.65 11.72 -4.99
N GLY A 85 8.89 11.86 -4.56
CA GLY A 85 9.88 12.69 -5.22
C GLY A 85 11.29 12.20 -4.91
N GLY A 86 12.29 12.72 -5.62
CA GLY A 86 13.68 12.49 -5.25
C GLY A 86 14.07 13.26 -3.98
N ILE A 87 15.27 12.96 -3.45
CA ILE A 87 15.81 13.58 -2.23
C ILE A 87 15.70 15.12 -2.25
N GLY A 88 16.07 15.74 -3.38
CA GLY A 88 16.00 17.20 -3.52
C GLY A 88 14.58 17.76 -3.42
N ALA A 89 13.58 17.09 -3.98
CA ALA A 89 12.19 17.53 -3.91
C ALA A 89 11.64 17.38 -2.48
N ASN A 90 11.92 16.26 -1.82
CA ASN A 90 11.53 16.02 -0.43
C ASN A 90 12.14 17.06 0.51
N SER A 91 13.45 17.35 0.36
CA SER A 91 14.15 18.34 1.18
C SER A 91 13.65 19.77 0.94
N ALA A 92 13.24 20.11 -0.29
CA ALA A 92 12.75 21.44 -0.63
C ALA A 92 11.32 21.70 -0.15
N ARG A 93 10.48 20.67 -0.04
CA ARG A 93 9.05 20.78 0.29
C ARG A 93 8.56 19.71 1.28
N PRO A 94 9.24 19.53 2.43
CA PRO A 94 8.94 18.41 3.33
C PRO A 94 7.50 18.46 3.88
N ALA A 95 6.99 19.64 4.20
CA ALA A 95 5.63 19.80 4.73
C ALA A 95 4.55 19.38 3.73
N GLU A 96 4.71 19.70 2.45
CA GLU A 96 3.74 19.32 1.43
C GLU A 96 3.73 17.79 1.20
N PHE A 97 4.91 17.15 1.14
CA PHE A 97 5.00 15.69 1.00
C PHE A 97 4.40 14.99 2.21
N LEU A 98 4.70 15.48 3.42
CA LEU A 98 4.13 14.91 4.64
C LEU A 98 2.61 15.04 4.66
N TYR A 99 2.09 16.25 4.40
CA TYR A 99 0.66 16.55 4.41
C TYR A 99 -0.11 15.66 3.42
N ASP A 100 0.30 15.64 2.16
CA ASP A 100 -0.40 14.89 1.13
C ASP A 100 -0.39 13.38 1.40
N ASN A 101 0.75 12.85 1.84
CA ASN A 101 0.86 11.42 2.14
C ASN A 101 0.06 11.00 3.37
N ILE A 102 0.03 11.83 4.41
CA ILE A 102 -0.84 11.59 5.57
C ILE A 102 -2.31 11.66 5.16
N ALA A 103 -2.71 12.67 4.38
CA ALA A 103 -4.08 12.81 3.90
C ALA A 103 -4.53 11.59 3.09
N ILE A 104 -3.72 11.14 2.14
CA ILE A 104 -3.98 9.93 1.36
C ILE A 104 -4.18 8.71 2.26
N ALA A 105 -3.23 8.46 3.18
CA ALA A 105 -3.29 7.31 4.05
C ALA A 105 -4.52 7.35 4.97
N MET A 106 -4.77 8.48 5.64
CA MET A 106 -5.92 8.65 6.55
C MET A 106 -7.25 8.47 5.82
N ASN A 107 -7.42 9.11 4.67
CA ASN A 107 -8.67 9.04 3.91
C ASN A 107 -8.96 7.62 3.43
N VAL A 108 -7.95 6.93 2.89
CA VAL A 108 -8.12 5.56 2.37
C VAL A 108 -8.33 4.56 3.50
N ILE A 109 -7.59 4.65 4.60
CA ILE A 109 -7.73 3.74 5.74
C ILE A 109 -9.11 3.89 6.38
N GLU A 110 -9.58 5.13 6.60
CA GLU A 110 -10.88 5.37 7.22
C GLU A 110 -12.02 4.97 6.28
N ALA A 111 -11.96 5.31 4.99
CA ALA A 111 -12.96 4.89 4.02
C ALA A 111 -13.02 3.36 3.88
N ALA A 112 -11.88 2.68 3.93
CA ALA A 112 -11.80 1.23 3.92
C ALA A 112 -12.46 0.61 5.16
N ARG A 113 -12.24 1.18 6.35
CA ARG A 113 -12.87 0.76 7.60
C ARG A 113 -14.40 0.93 7.54
N GLU A 114 -14.87 2.11 7.11
CA GLU A 114 -16.31 2.41 6.99
C GLU A 114 -17.02 1.51 5.98
N SER A 115 -16.34 1.15 4.88
CA SER A 115 -16.90 0.32 3.80
C SER A 115 -16.81 -1.18 4.06
N GLY A 116 -16.18 -1.61 5.17
CA GLY A 116 -16.05 -3.01 5.53
C GLY A 116 -15.01 -3.75 4.68
N VAL A 117 -13.94 -3.08 4.25
CA VAL A 117 -12.80 -3.72 3.56
C VAL A 117 -12.22 -4.83 4.45
N ARG A 118 -12.07 -6.02 3.88
CA ARG A 118 -11.59 -7.21 4.62
C ARG A 118 -10.09 -7.14 4.93
N LYS A 119 -9.31 -6.59 3.99
CA LYS A 119 -7.86 -6.40 4.17
C LYS A 119 -7.37 -5.22 3.33
N LEU A 120 -6.62 -4.34 3.98
CA LEU A 120 -5.88 -3.26 3.36
C LEU A 120 -4.40 -3.49 3.56
N LEU A 121 -3.62 -3.37 2.48
CA LEU A 121 -2.16 -3.31 2.52
C LEU A 121 -1.74 -1.88 2.18
N ASN A 122 -1.22 -1.17 3.18
CA ASN A 122 -0.56 0.11 2.99
C ASN A 122 0.93 -0.12 2.80
N LEU A 123 1.48 0.37 1.70
CA LEU A 123 2.91 0.27 1.43
C LEU A 123 3.66 1.38 2.16
N GLY A 124 4.54 0.99 3.06
CA GLY A 124 5.46 1.89 3.74
C GLY A 124 6.73 2.15 2.95
N SER A 125 7.73 2.68 3.64
CA SER A 125 9.06 2.94 3.10
C SER A 125 10.13 2.29 3.96
N SER A 126 11.24 1.87 3.37
CA SER A 126 12.41 1.42 4.12
C SER A 126 13.01 2.54 4.98
N CYS A 127 12.72 3.80 4.68
CA CYS A 127 13.17 4.96 5.45
C CYS A 127 12.56 5.07 6.85
N ILE A 128 11.59 4.23 7.20
CA ILE A 128 11.06 4.14 8.58
C ILE A 128 12.01 3.38 9.51
N TYR A 129 13.01 2.69 8.97
CA TYR A 129 14.03 2.02 9.75
C TYR A 129 15.21 2.94 10.07
N PRO A 130 15.92 2.71 11.19
CA PRO A 130 17.10 3.48 11.51
C PRO A 130 18.17 3.39 10.41
N ARG A 131 18.81 4.52 10.13
CA ARG A 131 19.87 4.62 9.11
C ARG A 131 20.99 3.58 9.26
N LEU A 132 21.35 3.27 10.50
CA LEU A 132 22.46 2.36 10.83
C LEU A 132 21.95 1.00 11.35
N ALA A 133 20.69 0.63 11.07
CA ALA A 133 20.18 -0.68 11.46
C ALA A 133 20.97 -1.82 10.79
N PRO A 134 21.22 -2.92 11.51
CA PRO A 134 21.88 -4.10 10.94
C PRO A 134 21.13 -4.65 9.71
N GLN A 135 21.89 -5.21 8.77
CA GLN A 135 21.33 -5.86 7.58
C GLN A 135 21.42 -7.39 7.71
N PRO A 136 20.39 -8.13 7.26
CA PRO A 136 19.11 -7.65 6.71
C PRO A 136 18.23 -6.99 7.77
N LEU A 137 17.45 -5.99 7.35
CA LEU A 137 16.48 -5.31 8.24
C LEU A 137 15.41 -6.28 8.75
N THR A 138 15.16 -6.24 10.04
CA THR A 138 14.06 -6.97 10.70
C THR A 138 13.06 -5.97 11.27
N GLU A 139 11.82 -6.40 11.50
CA GLU A 139 10.75 -5.54 12.03
C GLU A 139 11.10 -4.97 13.41
N ASP A 140 11.84 -5.72 14.22
CA ASP A 140 12.30 -5.30 15.56
C ASP A 140 13.27 -4.10 15.53
N ALA A 141 13.85 -3.79 14.37
CA ALA A 141 14.71 -2.63 14.22
C ALA A 141 13.94 -1.29 14.15
N LEU A 142 12.61 -1.31 14.03
CA LEU A 142 11.80 -0.10 14.04
C LEU A 142 11.98 0.68 15.35
N LEU A 143 12.14 2.01 15.25
CA LEU A 143 12.25 2.93 16.39
C LEU A 143 13.48 2.70 17.30
N THR A 144 14.45 1.93 16.88
CA THR A 144 15.65 1.64 17.68
C THR A 144 16.80 2.63 17.48
N GLY A 145 16.64 3.62 16.60
CA GLY A 145 17.68 4.61 16.32
C GLY A 145 17.21 5.75 15.40
N PRO A 146 18.11 6.70 15.09
CA PRO A 146 17.79 7.84 14.24
C PRO A 146 17.52 7.41 12.79
N LEU A 147 16.50 8.04 12.18
CA LEU A 147 16.14 7.86 10.79
C LEU A 147 17.12 8.59 9.84
N GLU A 148 16.99 8.33 8.55
CA GLU A 148 17.64 9.15 7.53
C GLU A 148 17.16 10.61 7.63
N PRO A 149 18.03 11.61 7.32
CA PRO A 149 17.71 13.03 7.44
C PRO A 149 16.64 13.54 6.43
N THR A 150 16.30 12.75 5.41
CA THR A 150 15.38 13.16 4.34
C THR A 150 13.98 12.69 4.56
#